data_fc90dfd4f98b0b911b3c4ed7ba01864c
#
_entry.id   fc90dfd4f98b0b911b3c4ed7ba01864c
#
_cell.length_a   1.000
_cell.length_b   1.000
_cell.length_c   1.000
_cell.angle_alpha   90.00
_cell.angle_beta   90.00
_cell.angle_gamma   90.00
#
_symmetry.space_group_name_H-M   'P 1'
#
loop_
_entity.id
_entity.type
_entity.pdbx_description
1 polymer ?
#
loop_
_entity_poly.entity_id
_entity_poly.type
_entity_poly.pdbx_seq_one_letter_code
_entity_poly.pdbx_strand_id
1 'polypeptide(L)' 'MLYDEEVNAQVSPSGRPIGWVWREASYTVTRVLGEWQAPGEVRLLRVGVRTESGPGVAELAVAAEGRTRLRQLWT' A
#
# COMPACT_ATOMS: atom_id res chain seq x y z
N MET A 1 -0.91 7.90 -10.88
CA MET A 1 -2.31 8.29 -10.82
C MET A 1 -2.76 8.34 -9.37
N LEU A 2 -3.58 9.33 -9.03
CA LEU A 2 -4.02 9.56 -7.65
C LEU A 2 -5.35 8.86 -7.39
N TYR A 3 -5.40 8.10 -6.32
CA TYR A 3 -6.60 7.45 -5.83
C TYR A 3 -6.81 7.84 -4.37
N ASP A 4 -7.81 7.31 -3.74
CA ASP A 4 -8.01 7.38 -2.30
C ASP A 4 -9.08 6.35 -1.95
N GLU A 5 -8.73 5.08 -2.13
CA GLU A 5 -9.67 3.99 -1.96
C GLU A 5 -9.15 3.02 -0.90
N GLU A 6 -10.03 2.57 -0.06
CA GLU A 6 -9.69 1.57 0.94
C GLU A 6 -9.44 0.24 0.24
N VAL A 7 -8.34 -0.43 0.64
CA VAL A 7 -8.00 -1.75 0.13
C VAL A 7 -7.86 -2.71 1.29
N ASN A 8 -8.14 -3.97 1.02
CA ASN A 8 -8.05 -5.02 2.03
C ASN A 8 -6.66 -5.62 1.96
N ALA A 9 -5.73 -5.02 2.68
CA ALA A 9 -4.33 -5.41 2.63
C ALA A 9 -4.04 -6.55 3.59
N GLN A 10 -3.26 -7.52 3.13
CA GLN A 10 -2.65 -8.52 4.00
C GLN A 10 -1.44 -7.88 4.66
N VAL A 11 -1.25 -8.14 5.96
CA VAL A 11 -0.17 -7.53 6.71
C VAL A 11 0.72 -8.59 7.34
N SER A 12 1.98 -8.24 7.51
CA SER A 12 2.93 -9.08 8.22
C SER A 12 2.68 -9.02 9.73
N PRO A 13 3.30 -9.90 10.53
CA PRO A 13 3.20 -9.81 12.00
C PRO A 13 3.65 -8.47 12.55
N SER A 14 4.53 -7.75 11.85
CA SER A 14 4.97 -6.41 12.27
C SER A 14 4.01 -5.30 11.84
N GLY A 15 2.89 -5.66 11.18
CA GLY A 15 1.88 -4.68 10.76
C GLY A 15 2.17 -3.98 9.44
N ARG A 16 3.11 -4.49 8.64
CA ARG A 16 3.42 -3.90 7.34
C ARG A 16 2.60 -4.57 6.24
N PRO A 17 2.02 -3.80 5.31
CA PRO A 17 1.31 -4.40 4.18
C PRO A 17 2.26 -5.27 3.35
N ILE A 18 1.79 -6.46 2.97
CA ILE A 18 2.55 -7.37 2.13
C ILE A 18 1.87 -7.63 0.79
N GLY A 19 0.60 -7.27 0.67
CA GLY A 19 -0.11 -7.40 -0.58
C GLY A 19 -1.57 -7.03 -0.43
N TRP A 20 -2.24 -6.81 -1.55
CA TRP A 20 -3.67 -6.53 -1.56
C TRP A 20 -4.24 -6.87 -2.93
N VAL A 21 -5.57 -6.97 -2.98
CA VAL A 21 -6.31 -7.07 -4.24
C VAL A 21 -7.07 -5.76 -4.42
N TRP A 22 -7.02 -5.22 -5.62
CA TRP A 22 -7.73 -3.98 -5.95
C TRP A 22 -8.16 -4.03 -7.41
N ARG A 23 -9.46 -3.83 -7.63
CA ARG A 23 -10.06 -3.90 -8.98
C ARG A 23 -9.68 -5.20 -9.69
N GLU A 24 -9.81 -6.31 -8.95
CA GLU A 24 -9.58 -7.68 -9.45
C GLU A 24 -8.12 -7.96 -9.82
N ALA A 25 -7.20 -7.08 -9.48
CA ALA A 25 -5.78 -7.30 -9.70
C ALA A 25 -5.05 -7.49 -8.38
N SER A 26 -4.08 -8.39 -8.36
CA SER A 26 -3.27 -8.68 -7.19
C SER A 26 -2.01 -7.86 -7.21
N TYR A 27 -1.67 -7.29 -6.07
CA TYR A 27 -0.47 -6.49 -5.87
C TYR A 27 0.32 -7.09 -4.73
N THR A 28 1.58 -7.42 -4.98
CA THR A 28 2.46 -7.99 -3.96
C THR A 28 3.56 -6.97 -3.65
N VAL A 29 3.72 -6.63 -2.38
CA VAL A 29 4.76 -5.70 -1.96
C VAL A 29 6.11 -6.41 -2.05
N THR A 30 7.04 -5.82 -2.78
CA THR A 30 8.39 -6.38 -2.93
C THR A 30 9.38 -5.73 -1.98
N ARG A 31 9.18 -4.45 -1.65
CA ARG A 31 10.02 -3.74 -0.67
C ARG A 31 9.37 -2.43 -0.27
N VAL A 32 9.79 -1.90 0.87
CA VAL A 32 9.37 -0.58 1.31
C VAL A 32 10.42 0.43 0.83
N LEU A 33 9.97 1.43 0.07
CA LEU A 33 10.82 2.47 -0.48
C LEU A 33 10.93 3.68 0.45
N GLY A 34 9.90 3.93 1.25
CA GLY A 34 9.90 5.02 2.21
C GLY A 34 8.71 4.92 3.13
N GLU A 35 8.85 5.55 4.29
CA GLU A 35 7.81 5.56 5.30
C GLU A 35 7.83 6.92 5.99
N TRP A 36 6.63 7.53 6.14
CA TRP A 36 6.48 8.84 6.77
C TRP A 36 5.34 8.80 7.77
N GLN A 37 5.46 9.60 8.81
CA GLN A 37 4.37 9.80 9.76
C GLN A 37 3.57 11.01 9.31
N ALA A 38 2.25 10.84 9.21
CA ALA A 38 1.32 11.91 8.86
C ALA A 38 0.47 12.27 10.08
N PRO A 39 -0.20 13.43 10.07
CA PRO A 39 -1.11 13.79 11.16
C PRO A 39 -2.21 12.73 11.35
N GLY A 40 -2.70 12.57 12.58
CA GLY A 40 -3.75 11.63 12.89
C GLY A 40 -3.29 10.20 13.03
N GLU A 41 -2.01 10.00 13.35
CA GLU A 41 -1.43 8.66 13.54
C GLU A 41 -1.49 7.80 12.29
N VAL A 42 -1.46 8.44 11.12
CA VAL A 42 -1.45 7.73 9.84
C VAL A 42 -0.01 7.60 9.37
N ARG A 43 0.36 6.41 8.93
CA ARG A 43 1.65 6.17 8.30
C ARG A 43 1.45 6.17 6.79
N LEU A 44 2.33 6.87 6.09
CA LEU A 44 2.39 6.83 4.65
C LEU A 44 3.54 5.93 4.24
N LEU A 45 3.26 4.98 3.38
CA LEU A 45 4.26 4.00 2.92
C LEU A 45 4.34 4.06 1.40
N ARG A 46 5.54 4.25 0.88
CA ARG A 46 5.79 4.06 -0.54
C ARG A 46 6.44 2.71 -0.70
N VAL A 47 5.84 1.85 -1.52
CA VAL A 47 6.27 0.46 -1.65
C VAL A 47 6.46 0.10 -3.11
N GLY A 48 7.49 -0.70 -3.38
CA GLY A 48 7.61 -1.37 -4.64
C GLY A 48 6.64 -2.54 -4.68
N VAL A 49 6.00 -2.74 -5.82
CA VAL A 49 5.00 -3.81 -5.98
C VAL A 49 5.26 -4.61 -7.24
N ARG A 50 4.80 -5.85 -7.21
CA ARG A 50 4.70 -6.69 -8.40
C ARG A 50 3.24 -6.84 -8.73
N THR A 51 2.90 -6.61 -9.98
CA THR A 51 1.54 -6.77 -10.49
C THR A 51 1.55 -7.74 -11.65
N GLU A 52 0.35 -8.10 -12.13
CA GLU A 52 0.24 -8.95 -13.31
C GLU A 52 0.83 -8.29 -14.55
N SER A 53 0.90 -6.95 -14.56
CA SER A 53 1.47 -6.19 -15.68
C SER A 53 2.95 -5.87 -15.49
N GLY A 54 3.57 -6.35 -14.41
CA GLY A 54 4.98 -6.11 -14.12
C GLY A 54 5.17 -5.28 -12.86
N PRO A 55 6.38 -4.73 -12.66
CA PRO A 55 6.68 -3.97 -11.45
C PRO A 55 6.03 -2.59 -11.45
N GLY A 56 5.81 -2.07 -10.26
CA GLY A 56 5.27 -0.73 -10.08
C GLY A 56 5.63 -0.18 -8.71
N VAL A 57 5.09 0.99 -8.40
CA VAL A 57 5.24 1.66 -7.10
C VAL A 57 3.86 2.09 -6.64
N ALA A 58 3.58 1.89 -5.36
CA ALA A 58 2.33 2.33 -4.77
C ALA A 58 2.60 3.16 -3.52
N GLU A 59 1.68 4.08 -3.23
CA GLU A 59 1.69 4.82 -1.97
C GLU A 59 0.44 4.46 -1.20
N LEU A 60 0.64 4.03 0.04
CA LEU A 60 -0.43 3.58 0.92
C LEU A 60 -0.49 4.46 2.16
N ALA A 61 -1.71 4.69 2.66
CA ALA A 61 -1.93 5.31 3.95
C ALA A 61 -2.45 4.23 4.90
N VAL A 62 -1.78 4.02 6.02
CA VAL A 62 -2.13 2.99 7.00
C VAL A 62 -2.48 3.67 8.30
N ALA A 63 -3.74 3.55 8.71
CA ALA A 63 -4.22 4.10 9.96
C ALA A 63 -3.79 3.24 11.15
N ALA A 64 -3.87 3.80 12.36
CA ALA A 64 -3.43 3.11 13.57
C ALA A 64 -4.17 1.79 13.79
N GLU A 65 -5.45 1.71 13.39
CA GLU A 65 -6.22 0.49 13.52
C GLU A 65 -5.94 -0.52 12.40
N GLY A 66 -5.02 -0.21 11.49
CA GLY A 66 -4.62 -1.12 10.42
C GLY A 66 -5.35 -0.92 9.10
N ARG A 67 -6.32 0.00 9.05
CA ARG A 67 -7.06 0.28 7.81
C ARG A 67 -6.12 0.89 6.79
N THR A 68 -6.11 0.33 5.57
CA THR A 68 -5.18 0.72 4.52
C THR A 68 -5.94 1.34 3.36
N ARG A 69 -5.41 2.46 2.84
CA ARG A 69 -5.97 3.14 1.67
C ARG A 69 -4.89 3.26 0.61
N LEU A 70 -5.24 2.93 -0.63
CA LEU A 70 -4.37 3.15 -1.78
C LEU A 70 -4.49 4.61 -2.20
N ARG A 71 -3.37 5.32 -2.23
CA ARG A 71 -3.37 6.74 -2.55
C ARG A 71 -2.82 7.02 -3.94
N GLN A 72 -1.74 6.37 -4.31
CA GLN A 72 -1.15 6.56 -5.63
C GLN A 72 -0.62 5.23 -6.14
N LEU A 73 -0.62 5.08 -7.45
CA LEU A 73 -0.11 3.89 -8.12
C LEU A 73 0.57 4.29 -9.41
N TRP A 74 1.81 3.82 -9.57
CA TRP A 74 2.60 4.00 -10.78
C TRP A 74 2.99 2.62 -11.29
N THR A 75 2.47 2.23 -12.42
CA THR A 75 2.76 0.94 -13.04
C THR A 75 3.17 1.07 -14.49
#